data_13ed83ff471d4db3f3b2f428834720f7
#
_entry.id   13ed83ff471d4db3f3b2f428834720f7
#
_cell.length_a   1.000
_cell.length_b   1.000
_cell.length_c   1.000
_cell.angle_alpha   90.00
_cell.angle_beta   90.00
_cell.angle_gamma   90.00
#
_symmetry.space_group_name_H-M   'P 1'
#
loop_
_entity.id
_entity.type
_entity.pdbx_description
1 polymer ?
#
loop_
_entity_poly.entity_id
_entity_poly.type
_entity_poly.pdbx_seq_one_letter_code
_entity_poly.pdbx_strand_id
1 'polypeptide(L)'
;MTSIDQTHTPEQTQTPGQTPADDTQPDETQPVETWTGAAETSEGSQELALRGETEPMALLLERGAVLRLPEGVAMDPGDVDYETSEDETMIINLGPQHPSTHGVLRLMVELDGETVLRTKPVIGYLHTGMEKTAEDLMFVQGGTNVTRMDYLSPFANECVFSMAVEKLLDIEVPERAVWIRMLMLELNRISSHLLFLASNGLDMGATSMMMYGWRERELLLAFFERVTGLRMNHNYIRPGGVAADLPDDWQSDIGDILDVLPGRLDEFDALFTNQPIWRQRSEGVGIITQEQALALSTTGPILRSTGVAWDLRADMPYLAYDQVAFDVITGTVGDVFDRYAIRLNEVRESMRIVHQILEKLPKGDYRIQDAKITPPPRSRIDESMEALIHHFKLFTEGFQVPAGEVYVAIESPRGEVGCYLVSDGGSKPYRMHFRAPSFYNLQTLPVMMHGGLIADAIACISSVDPVLGDVDR
;
A
#
# COMPACT_ATOMS: atom_id res chain seq x y z
N MET A 1 24.24 -20.37 -59.38
CA MET A 1 23.33 -20.27 -60.53
C MET A 1 21.97 -20.08 -59.96
N THR A 2 21.29 -18.99 -60.02
CA THR A 2 21.18 -17.82 -60.89
C THR A 2 20.70 -16.63 -60.06
N SER A 3 21.34 -15.50 -60.27
CA SER A 3 20.96 -14.17 -59.80
C SER A 3 19.68 -13.69 -60.43
N ILE A 4 18.81 -12.96 -59.71
CA ILE A 4 17.96 -11.93 -60.31
C ILE A 4 18.02 -10.71 -59.38
N ASP A 5 18.59 -9.68 -59.91
CA ASP A 5 18.65 -8.30 -59.53
C ASP A 5 17.34 -7.61 -59.90
N GLN A 6 16.69 -6.85 -59.06
CA GLN A 6 15.77 -5.79 -59.45
C GLN A 6 15.70 -4.69 -58.38
N THR A 7 16.32 -3.60 -58.68
CA THR A 7 16.19 -2.25 -58.19
C THR A 7 14.73 -1.75 -58.19
N HIS A 8 14.22 -1.28 -57.07
CA HIS A 8 13.06 -0.40 -57.03
C HIS A 8 13.39 0.89 -56.28
N THR A 9 13.29 1.98 -57.01
CA THR A 9 13.34 3.38 -56.61
C THR A 9 12.10 3.72 -55.75
N PRO A 10 12.22 4.51 -54.68
CA PRO A 10 11.05 4.97 -53.94
C PRO A 10 10.45 6.21 -54.62
N GLU A 11 9.14 6.16 -54.82
CA GLU A 11 8.27 7.26 -55.21
C GLU A 11 8.21 8.36 -54.11
N GLN A 12 8.37 9.59 -54.60
CA GLN A 12 8.18 10.81 -53.80
C GLN A 12 6.68 11.02 -53.52
N THR A 13 6.28 10.95 -52.27
CA THR A 13 4.96 11.41 -51.79
C THR A 13 5.05 12.89 -51.43
N GLN A 14 4.21 13.67 -52.08
CA GLN A 14 4.02 15.12 -51.94
C GLN A 14 3.52 15.50 -50.54
N THR A 15 4.13 16.52 -49.98
CA THR A 15 3.70 17.22 -48.76
C THR A 15 2.49 18.11 -49.05
N PRO A 16 1.41 18.10 -48.27
CA PRO A 16 0.34 19.09 -48.36
C PRO A 16 0.74 20.39 -47.65
N GLY A 17 0.27 21.47 -48.28
CA GLY A 17 0.66 22.87 -48.12
C GLY A 17 0.61 23.44 -46.69
N GLN A 18 1.52 24.35 -46.48
CA GLN A 18 1.56 25.30 -45.39
C GLN A 18 0.36 26.26 -45.47
N THR A 19 -0.41 26.36 -44.40
CA THR A 19 -1.30 27.49 -44.11
C THR A 19 -0.48 28.64 -43.52
N PRO A 20 -0.79 29.91 -43.83
CA PRO A 20 0.00 31.06 -43.35
C PRO A 20 -0.16 31.26 -41.85
N ALA A 21 0.93 31.62 -41.21
CA ALA A 21 0.97 32.06 -39.82
C ALA A 21 0.14 33.34 -39.63
N ASP A 22 -0.78 33.32 -38.70
CA ASP A 22 -1.50 34.50 -38.18
C ASP A 22 -0.60 35.14 -37.14
N ASP A 23 0.02 36.27 -37.51
CA ASP A 23 0.79 37.14 -36.63
C ASP A 23 -0.18 37.93 -35.72
N THR A 24 -0.61 37.34 -34.60
CA THR A 24 -1.14 38.10 -33.50
C THR A 24 -0.16 38.09 -32.34
N GLN A 25 0.59 39.16 -32.20
CA GLN A 25 1.36 39.51 -31.00
C GLN A 25 0.40 39.56 -29.78
N PRO A 26 0.77 38.97 -28.62
CA PRO A 26 0.00 39.17 -27.40
C PRO A 26 0.19 40.63 -26.90
N ASP A 27 -0.91 41.29 -26.69
CA ASP A 27 -1.03 42.63 -26.12
C ASP A 27 -0.41 42.64 -24.70
N GLU A 28 0.76 43.28 -24.60
CA GLU A 28 1.39 43.60 -23.32
C GLU A 28 0.67 44.81 -22.73
N THR A 29 -0.40 44.64 -21.95
CA THR A 29 -0.78 45.58 -20.88
C THR A 29 -2.07 45.13 -20.21
N GLN A 30 -2.00 44.12 -19.35
CA GLN A 30 -2.88 44.08 -18.19
C GLN A 30 -2.03 43.81 -16.94
N PRO A 31 -2.08 44.65 -15.90
CA PRO A 31 -1.39 44.38 -14.65
C PRO A 31 -2.01 43.13 -14.00
N VAL A 32 -1.18 42.15 -13.71
CA VAL A 32 -1.55 41.05 -12.85
C VAL A 32 -2.00 41.65 -11.52
N GLU A 33 -3.29 41.61 -11.23
CA GLU A 33 -3.82 41.93 -9.91
C GLU A 33 -3.14 40.98 -8.91
N THR A 34 -2.15 41.50 -8.20
CA THR A 34 -1.67 40.88 -6.98
C THR A 34 -2.82 40.84 -5.99
N TRP A 35 -3.34 39.65 -5.77
CA TRP A 35 -4.34 39.39 -4.74
C TRP A 35 -3.72 39.66 -3.36
N THR A 36 -3.76 40.91 -2.91
CA THR A 36 -3.61 41.29 -1.50
C THR A 36 -4.96 41.16 -0.83
N GLY A 37 -5.47 39.95 -0.74
CA GLY A 37 -6.58 39.65 0.14
C GLY A 37 -6.07 39.71 1.57
N ALA A 38 -6.32 40.77 2.26
CA ALA A 38 -6.28 40.79 3.72
C ALA A 38 -7.21 39.67 4.18
N ALA A 39 -6.63 38.63 4.80
CA ALA A 39 -7.39 37.55 5.41
C ALA A 39 -8.25 38.21 6.51
N GLU A 40 -9.54 38.33 6.30
CA GLU A 40 -10.49 38.49 7.39
C GLU A 40 -10.29 37.29 8.30
N THR A 41 -9.76 37.54 9.48
CA THR A 41 -9.61 36.53 10.52
C THR A 41 -11.00 36.04 10.90
N SER A 42 -11.35 34.82 10.50
CA SER A 42 -12.58 34.18 10.94
C SER A 42 -12.58 34.07 12.47
N GLU A 43 -13.75 34.12 13.11
CA GLU A 43 -13.90 33.99 14.57
C GLU A 43 -13.16 32.76 15.13
N GLY A 44 -13.00 31.68 14.33
CA GLY A 44 -12.21 30.51 14.67
C GLY A 44 -10.72 30.76 14.87
N SER A 45 -10.13 31.73 14.15
CA SER A 45 -8.72 32.11 14.30
C SER A 45 -8.46 32.89 15.60
N GLN A 46 -9.45 33.64 16.08
CA GLN A 46 -9.37 34.31 17.38
C GLN A 46 -9.54 33.35 18.55
N GLU A 47 -10.33 32.29 18.39
CA GLU A 47 -10.51 31.26 19.42
C GLU A 47 -9.25 30.37 19.59
N LEU A 48 -8.51 30.12 18.49
CA LEU A 48 -7.21 29.44 18.53
C LEU A 48 -6.13 30.29 19.23
N ALA A 49 -6.10 31.61 18.97
CA ALA A 49 -5.17 32.53 19.62
C ALA A 49 -5.42 32.66 21.14
N LEU A 50 -6.67 32.50 21.58
CA LEU A 50 -7.05 32.54 23.01
C LEU A 50 -6.68 31.26 23.77
N ARG A 51 -6.35 30.17 23.06
CA ARG A 51 -5.93 28.88 23.68
C ARG A 51 -4.43 28.80 23.95
N GLY A 52 -3.65 29.81 23.61
CA GLY A 52 -2.20 29.84 23.91
C GLY A 52 -1.37 28.93 22.99
N GLU A 53 -1.88 28.57 21.82
CA GLU A 53 -1.13 27.86 20.81
C GLU A 53 -0.08 28.79 20.19
N THR A 54 1.18 28.44 20.35
CA THR A 54 2.33 29.24 19.95
C THR A 54 2.53 29.29 18.42
N GLU A 55 3.06 30.41 17.91
CA GLU A 55 3.33 30.69 16.47
C GLU A 55 3.99 29.58 15.64
N PRO A 56 4.78 28.64 16.18
CA PRO A 56 5.33 27.52 15.40
C PRO A 56 4.29 26.59 14.78
N MET A 57 3.11 26.48 15.38
CA MET A 57 2.01 25.66 14.82
C MET A 57 1.36 26.32 13.62
N ALA A 58 1.30 27.66 13.56
CA ALA A 58 0.75 28.40 12.42
C ALA A 58 1.62 28.24 11.16
N LEU A 59 2.94 28.13 11.29
CA LEU A 59 3.87 27.86 10.19
C LEU A 59 3.76 26.44 9.62
N LEU A 60 3.29 25.48 10.41
CA LEU A 60 3.04 24.11 9.95
C LEU A 60 1.72 23.97 9.17
N LEU A 61 0.84 24.99 9.23
CA LEU A 61 -0.48 25.01 8.57
C LEU A 61 -0.43 25.54 7.13
N GLU A 62 0.71 26.06 6.66
CA GLU A 62 0.81 26.58 5.29
C GLU A 62 0.94 25.46 4.24
N ARG A 63 -0.19 25.24 3.56
CA ARG A 63 -0.33 24.63 2.23
C ARG A 63 0.10 23.16 2.07
N GLY A 64 -0.83 22.27 2.27
CA GLY A 64 -0.75 20.84 1.98
C GLY A 64 -1.48 20.02 3.04
N ALA A 65 -1.76 18.75 2.77
CA ALA A 65 -2.26 17.83 3.77
C ALA A 65 -1.23 17.69 4.89
N VAL A 66 -1.43 18.41 5.99
CA VAL A 66 -0.60 18.32 7.18
C VAL A 66 -1.12 17.15 8.00
N LEU A 67 -0.33 16.11 8.11
CA LEU A 67 -0.54 15.07 9.11
C LEU A 67 -0.42 15.73 10.49
N ARG A 68 -1.53 15.82 11.23
CA ARG A 68 -1.54 16.38 12.58
C ARG A 68 -1.18 15.29 13.57
N LEU A 69 -0.22 15.56 14.44
CA LEU A 69 -0.04 14.76 15.65
C LEU A 69 -1.24 14.99 16.57
N PRO A 70 -1.79 13.95 17.24
CA PRO A 70 -2.81 14.12 18.25
C PRO A 70 -2.32 15.04 19.38
N GLU A 71 -3.23 15.86 19.94
CA GLU A 71 -2.94 16.66 21.13
C GLU A 71 -2.46 15.74 22.26
N GLY A 72 -1.28 15.99 22.78
CA GLY A 72 -0.65 15.18 23.84
C GLY A 72 0.56 14.36 23.39
N VAL A 73 0.77 14.16 22.08
CA VAL A 73 2.07 13.74 21.54
C VAL A 73 2.81 15.02 21.13
N ALA A 74 2.88 15.94 22.05
CA ALA A 74 3.70 17.13 21.88
C ALA A 74 5.17 16.69 21.90
N MET A 75 5.86 16.87 20.78
CA MET A 75 7.21 17.33 20.92
C MET A 75 7.07 18.68 21.65
N ASP A 76 7.38 18.70 22.95
CA ASP A 76 7.32 19.93 23.71
C ASP A 76 8.32 20.91 23.09
N PRO A 77 7.87 22.02 22.47
CA PRO A 77 8.80 23.01 21.95
C PRO A 77 9.66 23.63 23.06
N GLY A 78 9.29 23.44 24.33
CA GLY A 78 10.03 23.90 25.49
C GLY A 78 11.25 23.07 25.87
N ASP A 79 11.33 21.81 25.40
CA ASP A 79 12.50 20.94 25.64
C ASP A 79 13.60 21.11 24.56
N VAL A 80 13.33 21.87 23.52
CA VAL A 80 14.36 22.26 22.54
C VAL A 80 14.92 23.60 22.98
N ASP A 81 16.13 23.58 23.50
CA ASP A 81 16.89 24.79 23.88
C ASP A 81 17.19 25.61 22.62
N TYR A 82 16.33 26.59 22.31
CA TYR A 82 16.44 27.47 21.14
C TYR A 82 17.56 28.51 21.27
N GLU A 83 18.36 28.47 22.36
CA GLU A 83 19.48 29.39 22.56
C GLU A 83 20.74 29.04 21.77
N THR A 84 20.76 27.93 21.01
CA THR A 84 21.89 27.63 20.13
C THR A 84 21.70 28.33 18.79
N SER A 85 22.42 29.44 18.64
CA SER A 85 22.75 30.22 17.43
C SER A 85 21.70 30.17 16.29
N GLU A 86 20.95 31.26 16.12
CA GLU A 86 19.96 31.51 15.06
C GLU A 86 20.51 31.38 13.63
N ASP A 87 21.78 31.06 13.41
CA ASP A 87 22.46 31.22 12.11
C ASP A 87 22.92 29.91 11.44
N GLU A 88 22.67 28.71 11.98
CA GLU A 88 23.30 27.48 11.44
C GLU A 88 22.38 26.32 11.11
N THR A 89 21.06 26.46 11.19
CA THR A 89 20.16 25.39 10.77
C THR A 89 20.02 25.35 9.25
N MET A 90 20.08 24.15 8.68
CA MET A 90 19.93 23.94 7.24
C MET A 90 18.69 23.10 6.94
N ILE A 91 17.86 23.56 5.99
CA ILE A 91 16.72 22.78 5.50
C ILE A 91 17.12 22.08 4.20
N ILE A 92 17.05 20.76 4.20
CA ILE A 92 17.27 19.94 3.02
C ILE A 92 15.98 19.22 2.60
N ASN A 93 15.89 18.88 1.32
CA ASN A 93 14.83 18.06 0.78
C ASN A 93 15.40 16.72 0.32
N LEU A 94 14.93 15.63 0.94
CA LEU A 94 15.15 14.28 0.46
C LEU A 94 13.97 13.90 -0.45
N GLY A 95 14.26 13.63 -1.73
CA GLY A 95 13.24 13.32 -2.72
C GLY A 95 12.47 14.55 -3.26
N PRO A 96 11.46 14.33 -4.13
CA PRO A 96 10.88 13.02 -4.48
C PRO A 96 11.79 12.12 -5.33
N GLN A 97 12.70 12.69 -6.13
CA GLN A 97 13.64 11.91 -6.94
C GLN A 97 14.85 11.49 -6.08
N HIS A 98 14.65 10.48 -5.25
CA HIS A 98 15.70 9.85 -4.44
C HIS A 98 15.39 8.36 -4.27
N PRO A 99 16.37 7.45 -4.35
CA PRO A 99 16.12 6.02 -4.20
C PRO A 99 15.42 5.66 -2.89
N SER A 100 15.88 6.20 -1.77
CA SER A 100 15.34 5.91 -0.43
C SER A 100 13.95 6.50 -0.17
N THR A 101 13.44 7.39 -1.03
CA THR A 101 12.09 7.96 -0.95
C THR A 101 11.13 7.34 -1.97
N HIS A 102 11.49 6.18 -2.51
CA HIS A 102 10.70 5.43 -3.50
C HIS A 102 10.32 6.25 -4.75
N GLY A 103 11.02 7.35 -5.02
CA GLY A 103 10.82 8.21 -6.19
C GLY A 103 9.67 9.22 -6.09
N VAL A 104 8.83 9.14 -5.05
CA VAL A 104 7.57 9.92 -4.94
C VAL A 104 7.28 10.47 -3.53
N LEU A 105 8.12 10.21 -2.56
CA LEU A 105 8.05 10.86 -1.24
C LEU A 105 9.02 12.02 -1.19
N ARG A 106 8.57 13.20 -0.80
CA ARG A 106 9.43 14.32 -0.44
C ARG A 106 9.49 14.43 1.08
N LEU A 107 10.68 14.44 1.61
CA LEU A 107 10.92 14.62 3.03
C LEU A 107 11.71 15.91 3.24
N MET A 108 11.10 16.89 3.87
CA MET A 108 11.80 18.10 4.30
C MET A 108 12.42 17.83 5.66
N VAL A 109 13.72 18.04 5.78
CA VAL A 109 14.48 17.80 7.00
C VAL A 109 15.23 19.06 7.38
N GLU A 110 15.03 19.51 8.61
CA GLU A 110 15.79 20.59 9.24
C GLU A 110 16.93 20.00 10.05
N LEU A 111 18.13 20.47 9.82
CA LEU A 111 19.35 19.94 10.41
C LEU A 111 20.09 21.02 11.19
N ASP A 112 20.69 20.61 12.31
CA ASP A 112 21.79 21.29 12.99
C ASP A 112 23.04 20.42 12.81
N GLY A 113 23.94 20.86 11.94
CA GLY A 113 25.03 20.00 11.46
C GLY A 113 24.50 18.72 10.80
N GLU A 114 24.73 17.56 11.42
CA GLU A 114 24.20 16.26 10.97
C GLU A 114 22.99 15.79 11.77
N THR A 115 22.58 16.52 12.81
CA THR A 115 21.47 16.15 13.69
C THR A 115 20.14 16.61 13.10
N VAL A 116 19.18 15.73 13.06
CA VAL A 116 17.82 16.02 12.59
C VAL A 116 17.03 16.72 13.72
N LEU A 117 16.66 17.97 13.49
CA LEU A 117 15.81 18.74 14.41
C LEU A 117 14.34 18.51 14.13
N ARG A 118 13.94 18.58 12.85
CA ARG A 118 12.56 18.41 12.41
C ARG A 118 12.48 17.70 11.08
N THR A 119 11.39 16.98 10.90
CA THR A 119 11.11 16.29 9.65
C THR A 119 9.64 16.48 9.26
N LYS A 120 9.39 16.80 7.98
CA LYS A 120 8.06 16.93 7.42
C LYS A 120 7.92 16.08 6.16
N PRO A 121 7.17 14.97 6.20
CA PRO A 121 6.82 14.24 4.99
C PRO A 121 5.82 15.06 4.16
N VAL A 122 6.05 15.14 2.86
CA VAL A 122 5.18 15.77 1.87
C VAL A 122 4.77 14.69 0.88
N ILE A 123 3.48 14.42 0.84
CA ILE A 123 2.83 13.37 0.06
C ILE A 123 1.97 13.99 -1.05
N GLY A 124 1.39 13.15 -1.91
CA GLY A 124 0.50 13.56 -3.00
C GLY A 124 1.10 13.45 -4.40
N TYR A 125 2.39 13.12 -4.53
CA TYR A 125 3.03 12.98 -5.84
C TYR A 125 2.52 11.77 -6.65
N LEU A 126 1.90 10.79 -5.98
CA LEU A 126 1.27 9.61 -6.59
C LEU A 126 -0.26 9.60 -6.42
N HIS A 127 -0.86 10.75 -6.06
CA HIS A 127 -2.31 10.83 -5.90
C HIS A 127 -3.02 10.73 -7.25
N THR A 128 -3.82 9.69 -7.41
CA THR A 128 -4.59 9.41 -8.64
C THR A 128 -6.08 9.51 -8.44
N GLY A 129 -6.55 9.89 -7.27
CA GLY A 129 -7.97 10.05 -6.94
C GLY A 129 -8.74 8.74 -6.95
N MET A 130 -8.13 7.65 -6.46
CA MET A 130 -8.71 6.29 -6.54
C MET A 130 -10.05 6.17 -5.82
N GLU A 131 -10.20 6.84 -4.68
CA GLU A 131 -11.46 6.86 -3.94
C GLU A 131 -12.55 7.59 -4.72
N LYS A 132 -12.20 8.69 -5.40
CA LYS A 132 -13.15 9.43 -6.24
C LYS A 132 -13.49 8.67 -7.52
N THR A 133 -12.52 8.02 -8.14
CA THR A 133 -12.73 7.14 -9.29
C THR A 133 -13.67 5.98 -8.94
N ALA A 134 -13.58 5.45 -7.73
CA ALA A 134 -14.44 4.37 -7.27
C ALA A 134 -15.94 4.76 -7.26
N GLU A 135 -16.27 6.02 -7.00
CA GLU A 135 -17.66 6.52 -7.03
C GLU A 135 -18.24 6.51 -8.46
N ASP A 136 -17.39 6.52 -9.49
CA ASP A 136 -17.81 6.46 -10.89
C ASP A 136 -17.81 5.04 -11.48
N LEU A 137 -17.13 4.09 -10.82
CA LEU A 137 -17.05 2.70 -11.26
C LEU A 137 -18.18 1.85 -10.66
N MET A 138 -18.67 0.89 -11.42
CA MET A 138 -19.59 -0.13 -10.89
C MET A 138 -18.86 -1.04 -9.88
N PHE A 139 -19.60 -1.61 -8.93
CA PHE A 139 -19.04 -2.56 -7.96
C PHE A 139 -18.30 -3.73 -8.62
N VAL A 140 -18.74 -4.20 -9.78
CA VAL A 140 -18.08 -5.26 -10.55
C VAL A 140 -16.70 -4.82 -11.09
N GLN A 141 -16.48 -3.53 -11.28
CA GLN A 141 -15.24 -2.94 -11.77
C GLN A 141 -14.31 -2.50 -10.62
N GLY A 142 -14.85 -2.33 -9.42
CA GLY A 142 -14.12 -1.79 -8.26
C GLY A 142 -12.83 -2.53 -7.95
N GLY A 143 -12.81 -3.86 -8.07
CA GLY A 143 -11.62 -4.66 -7.86
C GLY A 143 -10.41 -4.24 -8.69
N THR A 144 -10.62 -3.82 -9.95
CA THR A 144 -9.53 -3.34 -10.82
C THR A 144 -8.94 -2.01 -10.40
N ASN A 145 -9.69 -1.19 -9.69
CA ASN A 145 -9.25 0.08 -9.14
C ASN A 145 -8.47 -0.14 -7.84
N VAL A 146 -9.08 -0.83 -6.87
CA VAL A 146 -8.51 -0.99 -5.53
C VAL A 146 -7.22 -1.82 -5.51
N THR A 147 -7.06 -2.77 -6.42
CA THR A 147 -5.87 -3.62 -6.52
C THR A 147 -4.58 -2.82 -6.75
N ARG A 148 -4.68 -1.57 -7.23
CA ARG A 148 -3.54 -0.68 -7.52
C ARG A 148 -3.17 0.26 -6.37
N MET A 149 -3.91 0.25 -5.29
CA MET A 149 -3.66 1.11 -4.12
C MET A 149 -2.36 0.69 -3.44
N ASP A 150 -2.35 -0.42 -2.73
CA ASP A 150 -1.11 -1.09 -2.31
C ASP A 150 -0.73 -2.11 -3.38
N TYR A 151 0.10 -1.71 -4.33
CA TYR A 151 0.50 -2.55 -5.45
C TYR A 151 1.41 -3.73 -5.06
N LEU A 152 1.93 -3.76 -3.84
CA LEU A 152 2.68 -4.89 -3.30
C LEU A 152 1.79 -5.89 -2.55
N SER A 153 0.57 -5.47 -2.20
CA SER A 153 -0.41 -6.28 -1.49
C SER A 153 -1.80 -6.25 -2.16
N PRO A 154 -1.89 -6.46 -3.48
CA PRO A 154 -3.13 -6.32 -4.24
C PRO A 154 -4.27 -7.20 -3.73
N PHE A 155 -3.98 -8.43 -3.29
CA PHE A 155 -5.00 -9.34 -2.77
C PHE A 155 -5.64 -8.83 -1.46
N ALA A 156 -4.90 -8.10 -0.62
CA ALA A 156 -5.48 -7.52 0.59
C ALA A 156 -6.51 -6.42 0.24
N ASN A 157 -6.18 -5.55 -0.73
CA ASN A 157 -7.09 -4.51 -1.19
C ASN A 157 -8.36 -5.10 -1.81
N GLU A 158 -8.20 -6.12 -2.67
CA GLU A 158 -9.31 -6.83 -3.29
C GLU A 158 -10.19 -7.53 -2.26
N CYS A 159 -9.57 -8.13 -1.24
CA CYS A 159 -10.27 -8.88 -0.21
C CYS A 159 -11.11 -7.95 0.67
N VAL A 160 -10.56 -6.85 1.18
CA VAL A 160 -11.29 -5.92 2.06
C VAL A 160 -12.45 -5.26 1.32
N PHE A 161 -12.26 -4.89 0.04
CA PHE A 161 -13.30 -4.36 -0.82
C PHE A 161 -14.42 -5.40 -1.05
N SER A 162 -14.05 -6.64 -1.44
CA SER A 162 -15.01 -7.70 -1.71
C SER A 162 -15.83 -8.06 -0.47
N MET A 163 -15.17 -8.16 0.70
CA MET A 163 -15.86 -8.41 1.98
C MET A 163 -16.82 -7.27 2.36
N ALA A 164 -16.47 -6.01 2.06
CA ALA A 164 -17.35 -4.88 2.31
C ALA A 164 -18.62 -4.94 1.43
N VAL A 165 -18.46 -5.26 0.14
CA VAL A 165 -19.59 -5.44 -0.79
C VAL A 165 -20.44 -6.65 -0.39
N GLU A 166 -19.83 -7.77 -0.04
CA GLU A 166 -20.51 -8.99 0.41
C GLU A 166 -21.35 -8.76 1.66
N LYS A 167 -20.82 -7.98 2.60
CA LYS A 167 -21.54 -7.62 3.83
C LYS A 167 -22.76 -6.74 3.57
N LEU A 168 -22.71 -5.82 2.57
CA LEU A 168 -23.87 -5.04 2.16
C LEU A 168 -24.90 -5.88 1.39
N LEU A 169 -24.44 -6.87 0.62
CA LEU A 169 -25.30 -7.79 -0.13
C LEU A 169 -25.91 -8.87 0.76
N ASP A 170 -25.42 -9.05 1.99
CA ASP A 170 -25.79 -10.14 2.91
C ASP A 170 -25.64 -11.52 2.27
N ILE A 171 -24.50 -11.76 1.62
CA ILE A 171 -24.21 -13.03 0.94
C ILE A 171 -23.09 -13.81 1.64
N GLU A 172 -23.25 -15.13 1.69
CA GLU A 172 -22.23 -16.05 2.20
C GLU A 172 -21.36 -16.56 1.05
N VAL A 173 -20.04 -16.46 1.25
CA VAL A 173 -19.04 -16.94 0.29
C VAL A 173 -18.80 -18.43 0.53
N PRO A 174 -18.69 -19.26 -0.54
CA PRO A 174 -18.38 -20.67 -0.40
C PRO A 174 -17.07 -20.91 0.37
N GLU A 175 -17.07 -21.93 1.22
CA GLU A 175 -15.95 -22.27 2.09
C GLU A 175 -14.63 -22.43 1.33
N ARG A 176 -14.64 -23.12 0.18
CA ARG A 176 -13.46 -23.23 -0.67
C ARG A 176 -12.90 -21.87 -1.09
N ALA A 177 -13.76 -20.92 -1.46
CA ALA A 177 -13.31 -19.56 -1.84
C ALA A 177 -12.70 -18.80 -0.66
N VAL A 178 -13.25 -18.97 0.55
CA VAL A 178 -12.70 -18.41 1.78
C VAL A 178 -11.25 -18.89 2.01
N TRP A 179 -11.00 -20.18 1.88
CA TRP A 179 -9.67 -20.78 2.03
C TRP A 179 -8.71 -20.37 0.90
N ILE A 180 -9.18 -20.25 -0.34
CA ILE A 180 -8.38 -19.76 -1.47
C ILE A 180 -7.96 -18.30 -1.22
N ARG A 181 -8.87 -17.44 -0.76
CA ARG A 181 -8.55 -16.06 -0.41
C ARG A 181 -7.47 -15.98 0.66
N MET A 182 -7.60 -16.78 1.71
CA MET A 182 -6.61 -16.83 2.81
C MET A 182 -5.24 -17.32 2.30
N LEU A 183 -5.20 -18.32 1.43
CA LEU A 183 -3.98 -18.79 0.77
C LEU A 183 -3.29 -17.64 0.00
N MET A 184 -4.04 -16.94 -0.83
CA MET A 184 -3.49 -15.84 -1.65
C MET A 184 -3.03 -14.67 -0.80
N LEU A 185 -3.72 -14.38 0.31
CA LEU A 185 -3.31 -13.33 1.27
C LEU A 185 -1.98 -13.67 1.93
N GLU A 186 -1.79 -14.91 2.40
CA GLU A 186 -0.54 -15.29 3.08
C GLU A 186 0.64 -15.42 2.12
N LEU A 187 0.44 -15.97 0.91
CA LEU A 187 1.47 -15.95 -0.14
C LEU A 187 1.85 -14.52 -0.55
N ASN A 188 0.88 -13.62 -0.59
CA ASN A 188 1.13 -12.21 -0.87
C ASN A 188 1.87 -11.51 0.27
N ARG A 189 1.58 -11.87 1.55
CA ARG A 189 2.34 -11.39 2.70
C ARG A 189 3.81 -11.81 2.60
N ILE A 190 4.09 -13.06 2.29
CA ILE A 190 5.45 -13.56 2.04
C ILE A 190 6.11 -12.74 0.93
N SER A 191 5.45 -12.58 -0.20
CA SER A 191 5.96 -11.81 -1.36
C SER A 191 6.26 -10.36 -1.02
N SER A 192 5.40 -9.72 -0.23
CA SER A 192 5.56 -8.32 0.21
C SER A 192 6.74 -8.17 1.18
N HIS A 193 6.86 -9.05 2.16
CA HIS A 193 7.98 -9.00 3.11
C HIS A 193 9.31 -9.35 2.47
N LEU A 194 9.36 -10.27 1.49
CA LEU A 194 10.58 -10.53 0.71
C LEU A 194 11.06 -9.28 -0.04
N LEU A 195 10.13 -8.50 -0.59
CA LEU A 195 10.50 -7.23 -1.23
C LEU A 195 10.98 -6.20 -0.21
N PHE A 196 10.33 -6.12 0.96
CA PHE A 196 10.81 -5.27 2.04
C PHE A 196 12.25 -5.63 2.44
N LEU A 197 12.56 -6.92 2.67
CA LEU A 197 13.91 -7.38 3.01
C LEU A 197 14.93 -7.02 1.92
N ALA A 198 14.52 -7.13 0.65
CA ALA A 198 15.33 -6.76 -0.50
C ALA A 198 15.63 -5.26 -0.57
N SER A 199 14.60 -4.41 -0.48
CA SER A 199 14.72 -2.95 -0.59
C SER A 199 15.40 -2.34 0.62
N ASN A 200 15.08 -2.82 1.83
CA ASN A 200 15.73 -2.39 3.05
C ASN A 200 17.24 -2.70 3.02
N GLY A 201 17.62 -3.91 2.56
CA GLY A 201 19.02 -4.26 2.35
C GLY A 201 19.71 -3.34 1.34
N LEU A 202 19.06 -3.03 0.23
CA LEU A 202 19.57 -2.09 -0.79
C LEU A 202 19.80 -0.69 -0.22
N ASP A 203 18.83 -0.15 0.50
CA ASP A 203 18.90 1.18 1.11
C ASP A 203 20.03 1.29 2.12
N MET A 204 20.36 0.20 2.79
CA MET A 204 21.47 0.10 3.73
C MET A 204 22.82 -0.29 3.07
N GLY A 205 22.87 -0.33 1.74
CA GLY A 205 24.08 -0.59 0.97
C GLY A 205 24.38 -2.07 0.68
N ALA A 206 23.52 -3.00 1.14
CA ALA A 206 23.64 -4.43 0.85
C ALA A 206 22.94 -4.77 -0.48
N THR A 207 23.52 -4.33 -1.60
CA THR A 207 22.91 -4.47 -2.94
C THR A 207 22.60 -5.93 -3.34
N SER A 208 23.37 -6.90 -2.85
CA SER A 208 23.12 -8.32 -3.09
C SER A 208 21.78 -8.79 -2.51
N MET A 209 21.32 -8.21 -1.38
CA MET A 209 20.03 -8.53 -0.78
C MET A 209 18.86 -8.26 -1.71
N MET A 210 18.96 -7.19 -2.53
CA MET A 210 17.97 -6.90 -3.57
C MET A 210 17.83 -8.07 -4.55
N MET A 211 18.93 -8.62 -5.02
CA MET A 211 18.92 -9.74 -5.97
C MET A 211 18.36 -11.02 -5.33
N TYR A 212 18.74 -11.31 -4.08
CA TYR A 212 18.26 -12.49 -3.38
C TYR A 212 16.76 -12.41 -3.05
N GLY A 213 16.29 -11.30 -2.50
CA GLY A 213 14.86 -11.13 -2.20
C GLY A 213 13.98 -11.18 -3.46
N TRP A 214 14.44 -10.59 -4.58
CA TRP A 214 13.74 -10.69 -5.86
C TRP A 214 13.73 -12.10 -6.43
N ARG A 215 14.80 -12.85 -6.30
CA ARG A 215 14.87 -14.24 -6.75
C ARG A 215 13.78 -15.09 -6.11
N GLU A 216 13.58 -14.96 -4.80
CA GLU A 216 12.55 -15.73 -4.09
C GLU A 216 11.15 -15.18 -4.36
N ARG A 217 11.00 -13.87 -4.41
CA ARG A 217 9.72 -13.23 -4.74
C ARG A 217 9.23 -13.64 -6.13
N GLU A 218 10.12 -13.82 -7.10
CA GLU A 218 9.77 -14.20 -8.47
C GLU A 218 9.06 -15.56 -8.54
N LEU A 219 9.38 -16.50 -7.66
CA LEU A 219 8.69 -17.79 -7.57
C LEU A 219 7.19 -17.57 -7.23
N LEU A 220 6.91 -16.69 -6.29
CA LEU A 220 5.54 -16.35 -5.90
C LEU A 220 4.80 -15.58 -7.02
N LEU A 221 5.47 -14.65 -7.70
CA LEU A 221 4.87 -13.91 -8.82
C LEU A 221 4.54 -14.83 -10.00
N ALA A 222 5.38 -15.83 -10.28
CA ALA A 222 5.09 -16.84 -11.30
C ALA A 222 3.89 -17.71 -10.91
N PHE A 223 3.75 -18.07 -9.64
CA PHE A 223 2.56 -18.76 -9.14
C PHE A 223 1.30 -17.88 -9.27
N PHE A 224 1.37 -16.60 -8.89
CA PHE A 224 0.25 -15.67 -9.06
C PHE A 224 -0.17 -15.53 -10.52
N GLU A 225 0.78 -15.42 -11.44
CA GLU A 225 0.50 -15.38 -12.88
C GLU A 225 -0.20 -16.66 -13.37
N ARG A 226 0.24 -17.82 -12.88
CA ARG A 226 -0.39 -19.10 -13.22
C ARG A 226 -1.85 -19.19 -12.76
N VAL A 227 -2.15 -18.69 -11.55
CA VAL A 227 -3.50 -18.74 -10.96
C VAL A 227 -4.42 -17.66 -11.52
N THR A 228 -3.90 -16.44 -11.67
CA THR A 228 -4.73 -15.26 -11.96
C THR A 228 -4.60 -14.74 -13.39
N GLY A 229 -3.56 -15.16 -14.11
CA GLY A 229 -3.17 -14.63 -15.41
C GLY A 229 -2.32 -13.34 -15.34
N LEU A 230 -2.04 -12.82 -14.15
CA LEU A 230 -1.28 -11.59 -13.94
C LEU A 230 -0.28 -11.78 -12.80
N ARG A 231 0.90 -11.20 -12.95
CA ARG A 231 1.95 -11.20 -11.91
C ARG A 231 1.60 -10.29 -10.73
N MET A 232 0.95 -9.17 -11.01
CA MET A 232 0.54 -8.14 -10.05
C MET A 232 -0.81 -7.55 -10.47
N ASN A 233 -1.52 -6.87 -9.54
CA ASN A 233 -2.81 -6.22 -9.80
C ASN A 233 -3.86 -7.18 -10.37
N HIS A 234 -4.11 -8.26 -9.65
CA HIS A 234 -4.74 -9.49 -10.16
C HIS A 234 -6.24 -9.36 -10.41
N ASN A 235 -6.98 -8.58 -9.60
CA ASN A 235 -8.46 -8.56 -9.60
C ASN A 235 -9.03 -9.98 -9.55
N TYR A 236 -8.45 -10.81 -8.71
CA TYR A 236 -8.79 -12.22 -8.57
C TYR A 236 -9.84 -12.47 -7.50
N ILE A 237 -9.71 -11.81 -6.35
CA ILE A 237 -10.72 -11.82 -5.29
C ILE A 237 -11.83 -10.86 -5.70
N ARG A 238 -13.05 -11.39 -5.79
CA ARG A 238 -14.22 -10.62 -6.24
C ARG A 238 -15.41 -10.88 -5.33
N PRO A 239 -16.39 -9.97 -5.26
CA PRO A 239 -17.61 -10.21 -4.54
C PRO A 239 -18.25 -11.56 -4.91
N GLY A 240 -18.50 -12.39 -3.90
CA GLY A 240 -19.06 -13.74 -4.07
C GLY A 240 -18.04 -14.86 -4.25
N GLY A 241 -16.72 -14.60 -4.18
CA GLY A 241 -15.68 -15.64 -4.24
C GLY A 241 -14.40 -15.21 -4.93
N VAL A 242 -13.89 -16.03 -5.84
CA VAL A 242 -12.70 -15.78 -6.65
C VAL A 242 -13.00 -15.94 -8.15
N ALA A 243 -12.18 -15.33 -9.00
CA ALA A 243 -12.40 -15.29 -10.45
C ALA A 243 -12.32 -16.66 -11.12
N ALA A 244 -11.42 -17.51 -10.67
CA ALA A 244 -11.19 -18.87 -11.17
C ALA A 244 -10.76 -19.78 -10.03
N ASP A 245 -10.93 -21.09 -10.18
CA ASP A 245 -10.39 -22.06 -9.24
C ASP A 245 -8.86 -22.18 -9.37
N LEU A 246 -8.23 -22.79 -8.39
CA LEU A 246 -6.81 -23.12 -8.43
C LEU A 246 -6.53 -24.16 -9.55
N PRO A 247 -5.39 -24.08 -10.23
CA PRO A 247 -4.98 -25.07 -11.24
C PRO A 247 -4.76 -26.45 -10.61
N ASP A 248 -4.81 -27.53 -11.40
CA ASP A 248 -4.82 -28.90 -10.89
C ASP A 248 -3.58 -29.23 -10.00
N ASP A 249 -2.40 -28.73 -10.34
CA ASP A 249 -1.12 -29.04 -9.66
C ASP A 249 -0.67 -27.94 -8.66
N TRP A 250 -1.59 -27.09 -8.21
CA TRP A 250 -1.26 -25.94 -7.36
C TRP A 250 -0.53 -26.30 -6.06
N GLN A 251 -0.84 -27.48 -5.48
CA GLN A 251 -0.20 -27.93 -4.24
C GLN A 251 1.29 -28.24 -4.46
N SER A 252 1.65 -28.80 -5.61
CA SER A 252 3.05 -29.07 -5.97
C SER A 252 3.84 -27.78 -6.12
N ASP A 253 3.24 -26.78 -6.81
CA ASP A 253 3.91 -25.49 -7.00
C ASP A 253 4.21 -24.80 -5.67
N ILE A 254 3.23 -24.80 -4.76
CA ILE A 254 3.41 -24.21 -3.43
C ILE A 254 4.38 -25.04 -2.59
N GLY A 255 4.31 -26.38 -2.68
CA GLY A 255 5.25 -27.29 -2.02
C GLY A 255 6.69 -26.97 -2.41
N ASP A 256 6.98 -26.82 -3.69
CA ASP A 256 8.32 -26.48 -4.20
C ASP A 256 8.82 -25.14 -3.65
N ILE A 257 7.93 -24.14 -3.50
CA ILE A 257 8.26 -22.84 -2.91
C ILE A 257 8.57 -22.98 -1.42
N LEU A 258 7.72 -23.69 -0.68
CA LEU A 258 7.87 -23.89 0.76
C LEU A 258 9.10 -24.73 1.13
N ASP A 259 9.53 -25.64 0.26
CA ASP A 259 10.73 -26.47 0.46
C ASP A 259 12.02 -25.65 0.32
N VAL A 260 12.02 -24.66 -0.57
CA VAL A 260 13.20 -23.82 -0.85
C VAL A 260 13.32 -22.65 0.13
N LEU A 261 12.20 -22.03 0.50
CA LEU A 261 12.18 -20.75 1.19
C LEU A 261 12.84 -20.77 2.58
N PRO A 262 12.70 -21.82 3.44
CA PRO A 262 13.36 -21.83 4.76
C PRO A 262 14.87 -21.68 4.67
N GLY A 263 15.53 -22.45 3.79
CA GLY A 263 16.97 -22.36 3.58
C GLY A 263 17.41 -20.99 3.04
N ARG A 264 16.53 -20.29 2.30
CA ARG A 264 16.78 -18.91 1.82
C ARG A 264 16.66 -17.87 2.93
N LEU A 265 15.74 -18.06 3.85
CA LEU A 265 15.63 -17.19 5.03
C LEU A 265 16.83 -17.35 5.96
N ASP A 266 17.34 -18.56 6.12
CA ASP A 266 18.58 -18.81 6.86
C ASP A 266 19.79 -18.17 6.17
N GLU A 267 19.82 -18.16 4.83
CA GLU A 267 20.82 -17.43 4.04
C GLU A 267 20.74 -15.93 4.30
N PHE A 268 19.53 -15.35 4.39
CA PHE A 268 19.33 -13.92 4.72
C PHE A 268 19.80 -13.61 6.14
N ASP A 269 19.53 -14.47 7.10
CA ASP A 269 20.05 -14.32 8.46
C ASP A 269 21.58 -14.31 8.50
N ALA A 270 22.22 -15.21 7.78
CA ALA A 270 23.68 -15.27 7.72
C ALA A 270 24.32 -14.09 6.99
N LEU A 271 23.70 -13.63 5.89
CA LEU A 271 24.26 -12.59 5.02
C LEU A 271 23.96 -11.18 5.48
N PHE A 272 22.85 -10.95 6.17
CA PHE A 272 22.40 -9.62 6.52
C PHE A 272 22.03 -9.46 8.00
N THR A 273 21.09 -10.23 8.53
CA THR A 273 20.57 -10.05 9.91
C THR A 273 21.68 -10.07 10.96
N ASN A 274 22.66 -10.97 10.80
CA ASN A 274 23.76 -11.15 11.75
C ASN A 274 24.99 -10.29 11.47
N GLN A 275 24.94 -9.39 10.47
CA GLN A 275 26.06 -8.54 10.14
C GLN A 275 26.24 -7.39 11.17
N PRO A 276 27.46 -7.20 11.71
CA PRO A 276 27.69 -6.15 12.71
C PRO A 276 27.35 -4.74 12.22
N ILE A 277 27.63 -4.43 10.96
CA ILE A 277 27.34 -3.12 10.35
C ILE A 277 25.84 -2.87 10.34
N TRP A 278 25.03 -3.88 9.91
CA TRP A 278 23.59 -3.77 9.90
C TRP A 278 23.05 -3.54 11.32
N ARG A 279 23.49 -4.35 12.28
CA ARG A 279 23.04 -4.21 13.67
C ARG A 279 23.37 -2.84 14.25
N GLN A 280 24.59 -2.33 14.04
CA GLN A 280 24.97 -0.98 14.50
C GLN A 280 24.16 0.15 13.86
N ARG A 281 23.63 -0.07 12.63
CA ARG A 281 22.82 0.91 11.90
C ARG A 281 21.31 0.75 12.15
N SER A 282 20.87 -0.26 12.86
CA SER A 282 19.45 -0.57 13.07
C SER A 282 19.05 -0.71 14.54
N GLU A 283 19.93 -1.25 15.40
CA GLU A 283 19.67 -1.39 16.83
C GLU A 283 19.75 -0.02 17.51
N GLY A 284 18.68 0.35 18.23
CA GLY A 284 18.57 1.64 18.92
C GLY A 284 18.31 2.85 18.01
N VAL A 285 18.11 2.64 16.70
CA VAL A 285 17.82 3.69 15.72
C VAL A 285 16.32 3.77 15.44
N GLY A 286 15.79 4.99 15.38
CA GLY A 286 14.39 5.23 15.02
C GLY A 286 13.41 4.56 15.98
N ILE A 287 13.65 4.69 17.27
CA ILE A 287 12.79 4.13 18.32
C ILE A 287 11.45 4.86 18.33
N ILE A 288 10.38 4.09 18.46
CA ILE A 288 9.04 4.59 18.74
C ILE A 288 8.49 3.87 19.97
N THR A 289 7.95 4.62 20.92
CA THR A 289 7.31 4.03 22.10
C THR A 289 5.91 3.51 21.79
N GLN A 290 5.42 2.59 22.62
CA GLN A 290 4.05 2.07 22.51
C GLN A 290 3.01 3.21 22.55
N GLU A 291 3.19 4.17 23.44
CA GLU A 291 2.28 5.31 23.61
C GLU A 291 2.24 6.18 22.34
N GLN A 292 3.41 6.51 21.79
CA GLN A 292 3.52 7.26 20.54
C GLN A 292 2.90 6.50 19.36
N ALA A 293 3.16 5.21 19.25
CA ALA A 293 2.62 4.38 18.18
C ALA A 293 1.08 4.33 18.21
N LEU A 294 0.49 4.15 19.40
CA LEU A 294 -0.96 4.16 19.58
C LEU A 294 -1.56 5.55 19.30
N ALA A 295 -0.93 6.62 19.78
CA ALA A 295 -1.38 8.00 19.55
C ALA A 295 -1.38 8.37 18.05
N LEU A 296 -0.43 7.84 17.28
CA LEU A 296 -0.35 8.02 15.82
C LEU A 296 -1.23 7.03 15.03
N SER A 297 -2.01 6.19 15.73
CA SER A 297 -2.88 5.17 15.10
C SER A 297 -2.13 4.21 14.18
N THR A 298 -0.87 3.91 14.48
CA THR A 298 -0.08 2.94 13.71
C THR A 298 -0.59 1.53 13.93
N THR A 299 -0.36 0.67 12.94
CA THR A 299 -0.76 -0.73 12.98
C THR A 299 0.32 -1.60 12.33
N GLY A 300 0.15 -2.91 12.39
CA GLY A 300 1.06 -3.85 11.75
C GLY A 300 2.43 -3.92 12.41
N PRO A 301 3.49 -4.21 11.65
CA PRO A 301 4.84 -4.41 12.18
C PRO A 301 5.38 -3.23 12.99
N ILE A 302 4.96 -1.99 12.71
CA ILE A 302 5.38 -0.81 13.48
C ILE A 302 4.80 -0.86 14.89
N LEU A 303 3.50 -1.11 15.04
CA LEU A 303 2.89 -1.25 16.35
C LEU A 303 3.43 -2.48 17.09
N ARG A 304 3.55 -3.62 16.38
CA ARG A 304 4.08 -4.85 16.98
C ARG A 304 5.54 -4.73 17.42
N SER A 305 6.33 -3.84 16.82
CA SER A 305 7.72 -3.59 17.26
C SER A 305 7.80 -2.99 18.66
N THR A 306 6.75 -2.32 19.13
CA THR A 306 6.66 -1.74 20.49
C THR A 306 6.20 -2.74 21.55
N GLY A 307 6.00 -4.01 21.20
CA GLY A 307 5.54 -5.07 22.12
C GLY A 307 4.03 -5.26 22.17
N VAL A 308 3.25 -4.49 21.40
CA VAL A 308 1.78 -4.65 21.35
C VAL A 308 1.44 -5.78 20.38
N ALA A 309 0.87 -6.86 20.89
CA ALA A 309 0.47 -8.02 20.10
C ALA A 309 -0.92 -7.79 19.45
N TRP A 310 -1.04 -6.77 18.61
CA TRP A 310 -2.28 -6.48 17.88
C TRP A 310 -2.17 -6.97 16.44
N ASP A 311 -3.03 -7.94 16.08
CA ASP A 311 -3.13 -8.52 14.74
C ASP A 311 -4.58 -8.93 14.49
N LEU A 312 -5.22 -8.33 13.48
CA LEU A 312 -6.62 -8.59 13.16
C LEU A 312 -6.92 -10.06 12.80
N ARG A 313 -5.92 -10.81 12.36
CA ARG A 313 -6.07 -12.25 12.10
C ARG A 313 -6.33 -13.03 13.38
N ALA A 314 -5.78 -12.57 14.51
CA ALA A 314 -5.93 -13.18 15.83
C ALA A 314 -7.04 -12.53 16.68
N ASP A 315 -7.06 -11.18 16.72
CA ASP A 315 -7.95 -10.43 17.63
C ASP A 315 -9.36 -10.28 17.09
N MET A 316 -9.52 -10.19 15.76
CA MET A 316 -10.82 -10.08 15.07
C MET A 316 -10.81 -10.99 13.83
N PRO A 317 -10.80 -12.33 14.02
CA PRO A 317 -10.63 -13.27 12.93
C PRO A 317 -11.63 -13.06 11.80
N TYR A 318 -11.13 -13.08 10.59
CA TYR A 318 -11.91 -13.02 9.35
C TYR A 318 -11.53 -14.20 8.46
N LEU A 319 -12.32 -14.49 7.41
CA LEU A 319 -12.17 -15.69 6.59
C LEU A 319 -12.13 -16.96 7.47
N ALA A 320 -11.05 -17.73 7.40
CA ALA A 320 -10.85 -18.96 8.18
C ALA A 320 -9.62 -18.88 9.11
N TYR A 321 -9.20 -17.67 9.52
CA TYR A 321 -8.03 -17.52 10.42
C TYR A 321 -8.26 -18.10 11.81
N ASP A 322 -9.49 -18.22 12.27
CA ASP A 322 -9.89 -18.92 13.51
C ASP A 322 -9.65 -20.44 13.48
N GLN A 323 -9.42 -21.00 12.29
CA GLN A 323 -9.21 -22.43 12.09
C GLN A 323 -7.73 -22.80 11.89
N VAL A 324 -6.81 -21.84 11.93
CA VAL A 324 -5.37 -22.06 11.78
C VAL A 324 -4.62 -21.55 13.00
N ALA A 325 -3.53 -22.24 13.32
CA ALA A 325 -2.67 -21.87 14.43
C ALA A 325 -1.45 -21.08 13.93
N PHE A 326 -1.24 -19.90 14.48
CA PHE A 326 -0.07 -19.06 14.25
C PHE A 326 0.23 -18.19 15.45
N ASP A 327 1.43 -17.65 15.52
CA ASP A 327 1.86 -16.78 16.59
C ASP A 327 1.96 -15.33 16.08
N VAL A 328 1.51 -14.37 16.90
CA VAL A 328 1.67 -12.94 16.61
C VAL A 328 3.10 -12.53 16.98
N ILE A 329 3.88 -12.16 15.97
CA ILE A 329 5.28 -11.78 16.17
C ILE A 329 5.35 -10.34 16.69
N THR A 330 6.04 -10.15 17.83
CA THR A 330 6.25 -8.84 18.44
C THR A 330 7.73 -8.56 18.70
N GLY A 331 8.10 -7.28 18.67
CA GLY A 331 9.40 -6.77 19.13
C GLY A 331 9.34 -6.33 20.59
N THR A 332 10.36 -5.64 21.04
CA THR A 332 10.47 -5.16 22.42
C THR A 332 10.95 -3.73 22.55
N VAL A 333 11.76 -3.26 21.61
CA VAL A 333 12.43 -1.95 21.66
C VAL A 333 11.70 -0.90 20.81
N GLY A 334 11.09 -1.33 19.70
CA GLY A 334 10.43 -0.42 18.75
C GLY A 334 11.39 0.30 17.82
N ASP A 335 12.58 -0.25 17.56
CA ASP A 335 13.60 0.30 16.68
C ASP A 335 13.51 -0.26 15.24
N VAL A 336 14.43 0.15 14.38
CA VAL A 336 14.56 -0.33 12.99
C VAL A 336 14.79 -1.83 12.95
N PHE A 337 15.62 -2.37 13.88
CA PHE A 337 15.93 -3.79 13.91
C PHE A 337 14.71 -4.64 14.26
N ASP A 338 13.93 -4.25 15.26
CA ASP A 338 12.70 -4.95 15.63
C ASP A 338 11.71 -4.99 14.45
N ARG A 339 11.51 -3.85 13.77
CA ARG A 339 10.62 -3.81 12.59
C ARG A 339 11.07 -4.71 11.45
N TYR A 340 12.38 -4.83 11.25
CA TYR A 340 12.97 -5.77 10.30
C TYR A 340 12.75 -7.22 10.73
N ALA A 341 13.10 -7.54 11.97
CA ALA A 341 13.02 -8.90 12.51
C ALA A 341 11.58 -9.43 12.54
N ILE A 342 10.60 -8.58 12.85
CA ILE A 342 9.17 -8.94 12.80
C ILE A 342 8.80 -9.40 11.39
N ARG A 343 9.11 -8.62 10.34
CA ARG A 343 8.73 -8.98 8.98
C ARG A 343 9.40 -10.27 8.51
N LEU A 344 10.66 -10.48 8.88
CA LEU A 344 11.36 -11.72 8.57
C LEU A 344 10.69 -12.94 9.24
N ASN A 345 10.28 -12.80 10.51
CA ASN A 345 9.61 -13.88 11.24
C ASN A 345 8.15 -14.04 10.80
N GLU A 346 7.47 -12.98 10.38
CA GLU A 346 6.14 -13.08 9.76
C GLU A 346 6.15 -13.89 8.46
N VAL A 347 7.24 -13.87 7.69
CA VAL A 347 7.39 -14.79 6.55
C VAL A 347 7.34 -16.22 7.02
N ARG A 348 8.05 -16.58 8.11
CA ARG A 348 8.05 -17.94 8.68
C ARG A 348 6.67 -18.35 9.19
N GLU A 349 5.96 -17.44 9.85
CA GLU A 349 4.59 -17.72 10.32
C GLU A 349 3.60 -17.85 9.15
N SER A 350 3.70 -17.02 8.12
CA SER A 350 2.88 -17.15 6.92
C SER A 350 3.10 -18.49 6.22
N MET A 351 4.35 -18.98 6.18
CA MET A 351 4.64 -20.33 5.67
C MET A 351 3.95 -21.40 6.52
N ARG A 352 3.96 -21.25 7.85
CA ARG A 352 3.27 -22.18 8.77
C ARG A 352 1.75 -22.20 8.54
N ILE A 353 1.17 -21.04 8.26
CA ILE A 353 -0.24 -20.92 7.89
C ILE A 353 -0.50 -21.60 6.54
N VAL A 354 0.33 -21.34 5.53
CA VAL A 354 0.18 -21.95 4.20
C VAL A 354 0.27 -23.47 4.26
N HIS A 355 1.15 -24.05 5.06
CA HIS A 355 1.19 -25.50 5.28
C HIS A 355 -0.15 -26.03 5.80
N GLN A 356 -0.76 -25.35 6.76
CA GLN A 356 -2.07 -25.76 7.29
C GLN A 356 -3.18 -25.63 6.26
N ILE A 357 -3.11 -24.61 5.36
CA ILE A 357 -4.06 -24.45 4.28
C ILE A 357 -3.95 -25.60 3.27
N LEU A 358 -2.73 -26.01 2.91
CA LEU A 358 -2.52 -27.15 2.01
C LEU A 358 -3.22 -28.44 2.50
N GLU A 359 -3.29 -28.64 3.82
CA GLU A 359 -3.94 -29.79 4.43
C GLU A 359 -5.45 -29.65 4.54
N LYS A 360 -5.94 -28.42 4.77
CA LYS A 360 -7.34 -28.15 5.17
C LYS A 360 -8.22 -27.64 4.01
N LEU A 361 -7.67 -27.18 2.89
CA LEU A 361 -8.44 -26.55 1.82
C LEU A 361 -9.50 -27.51 1.26
N PRO A 362 -10.81 -27.21 1.42
CA PRO A 362 -11.89 -28.10 1.04
C PRO A 362 -12.09 -28.13 -0.47
N LYS A 363 -12.75 -29.18 -0.95
CA LYS A 363 -13.30 -29.23 -2.31
C LYS A 363 -14.67 -28.55 -2.32
N GLY A 364 -15.06 -27.98 -3.44
CA GLY A 364 -16.37 -27.36 -3.58
C GLY A 364 -16.35 -26.18 -4.55
N ASP A 365 -17.37 -25.35 -4.46
CA ASP A 365 -17.50 -24.16 -5.29
C ASP A 365 -16.52 -23.06 -4.85
N TYR A 366 -15.88 -22.42 -5.82
CA TYR A 366 -14.96 -21.30 -5.61
C TYR A 366 -15.64 -19.92 -5.73
N ARG A 367 -16.95 -19.91 -6.00
CA ARG A 367 -17.78 -18.70 -6.06
C ARG A 367 -19.26 -19.07 -5.87
N ILE A 368 -20.06 -18.08 -5.49
CA ILE A 368 -21.50 -18.25 -5.38
C ILE A 368 -22.13 -18.54 -6.75
N GLN A 369 -23.25 -19.26 -6.76
CA GLN A 369 -23.96 -19.65 -7.98
C GLN A 369 -25.05 -18.65 -8.39
N ASP A 370 -25.00 -17.41 -7.88
CA ASP A 370 -25.94 -16.34 -8.28
C ASP A 370 -25.43 -15.62 -9.54
N ALA A 371 -26.11 -15.86 -10.67
CA ALA A 371 -25.78 -15.26 -11.96
C ALA A 371 -26.03 -13.73 -12.02
N LYS A 372 -26.64 -13.13 -10.99
CA LYS A 372 -26.80 -11.68 -10.89
C LYS A 372 -25.57 -11.00 -10.33
N ILE A 373 -24.74 -11.73 -9.57
CA ILE A 373 -23.55 -11.20 -8.89
C ILE A 373 -22.28 -11.75 -9.54
N THR A 374 -22.25 -13.05 -9.85
CA THR A 374 -21.10 -13.71 -10.47
C THR A 374 -21.37 -14.06 -11.92
N PRO A 375 -20.41 -13.84 -12.85
CA PRO A 375 -20.63 -14.12 -14.25
C PRO A 375 -20.80 -15.63 -14.48
N PRO A 376 -21.71 -16.04 -15.38
CA PRO A 376 -21.85 -17.44 -15.75
C PRO A 376 -20.55 -17.98 -16.39
N PRO A 377 -20.32 -19.31 -16.36
CA PRO A 377 -19.19 -19.92 -17.06
C PRO A 377 -19.16 -19.53 -18.53
N ARG A 378 -17.95 -19.14 -19.01
CA ARG A 378 -17.80 -18.66 -20.41
C ARG A 378 -18.27 -19.65 -21.44
N SER A 379 -18.09 -20.95 -21.20
CA SER A 379 -18.58 -22.02 -22.07
C SER A 379 -20.12 -22.08 -22.23
N ARG A 380 -20.84 -21.55 -21.24
CA ARG A 380 -22.32 -21.54 -21.29
C ARG A 380 -22.90 -20.33 -22.03
N ILE A 381 -22.11 -19.31 -22.32
CA ILE A 381 -22.59 -18.09 -22.98
C ILE A 381 -23.10 -18.39 -24.39
N ASP A 382 -22.44 -19.30 -25.10
CA ASP A 382 -22.83 -19.70 -26.47
C ASP A 382 -23.96 -20.72 -26.49
N GLU A 383 -24.23 -21.41 -25.38
CA GLU A 383 -25.21 -22.49 -25.31
C GLU A 383 -26.56 -22.06 -24.70
N SER A 384 -26.56 -21.01 -23.89
CA SER A 384 -27.74 -20.57 -23.12
C SER A 384 -27.99 -19.08 -23.29
N MET A 385 -29.18 -18.74 -23.81
CA MET A 385 -29.60 -17.33 -23.90
C MET A 385 -29.66 -16.66 -22.52
N GLU A 386 -30.04 -17.37 -21.48
CA GLU A 386 -30.08 -16.85 -20.11
C GLU A 386 -28.68 -16.50 -19.63
N ALA A 387 -27.69 -17.36 -19.86
CA ALA A 387 -26.30 -17.10 -19.51
C ALA A 387 -25.76 -15.87 -20.27
N LEU A 388 -26.10 -15.74 -21.56
CA LEU A 388 -25.72 -14.57 -22.36
C LEU A 388 -26.32 -13.27 -21.79
N ILE A 389 -27.60 -13.27 -21.42
CA ILE A 389 -28.29 -12.11 -20.85
C ILE A 389 -27.69 -11.72 -19.52
N HIS A 390 -27.45 -12.67 -18.62
CA HIS A 390 -26.82 -12.40 -17.33
C HIS A 390 -25.40 -11.85 -17.48
N HIS A 391 -24.61 -12.44 -18.38
CA HIS A 391 -23.27 -11.93 -18.68
C HIS A 391 -23.32 -10.49 -19.20
N PHE A 392 -24.18 -10.22 -20.19
CA PHE A 392 -24.32 -8.90 -20.77
C PHE A 392 -24.74 -7.86 -19.72
N LYS A 393 -25.78 -8.14 -18.94
CA LYS A 393 -26.26 -7.21 -17.90
C LYS A 393 -25.23 -6.94 -16.82
N LEU A 394 -24.54 -7.99 -16.36
CA LEU A 394 -23.52 -7.83 -15.31
C LEU A 394 -22.38 -6.89 -15.71
N PHE A 395 -21.94 -6.95 -16.98
CA PHE A 395 -20.83 -6.12 -17.46
C PHE A 395 -21.26 -4.76 -18.04
N THR A 396 -22.53 -4.55 -18.36
CA THR A 396 -23.04 -3.26 -18.86
C THR A 396 -23.76 -2.43 -17.81
N GLU A 397 -24.50 -3.06 -16.89
CA GLU A 397 -25.31 -2.40 -15.86
C GLU A 397 -24.75 -2.60 -14.45
N GLY A 398 -23.98 -3.67 -14.23
CA GLY A 398 -23.53 -4.10 -12.92
C GLY A 398 -24.64 -4.78 -12.11
N PHE A 399 -24.32 -5.12 -10.86
CA PHE A 399 -25.30 -5.56 -9.86
C PHE A 399 -25.61 -4.41 -8.87
N GLN A 400 -26.81 -4.39 -8.36
CA GLN A 400 -27.23 -3.41 -7.37
C GLN A 400 -26.85 -3.88 -5.96
N VAL A 401 -26.35 -2.95 -5.13
CA VAL A 401 -26.05 -3.19 -3.73
C VAL A 401 -27.05 -2.42 -2.89
N PRO A 402 -27.73 -3.05 -1.92
CA PRO A 402 -28.71 -2.39 -1.08
C PRO A 402 -28.16 -1.11 -0.44
N ALA A 403 -29.02 -0.12 -0.22
CA ALA A 403 -28.63 1.11 0.48
C ALA A 403 -28.20 0.80 1.90
N GLY A 404 -27.05 1.33 2.30
CA GLY A 404 -26.47 1.11 3.63
C GLY A 404 -25.00 1.51 3.65
N GLU A 405 -24.41 1.38 4.83
CA GLU A 405 -23.00 1.65 5.06
C GLU A 405 -22.34 0.53 5.84
N VAL A 406 -21.06 0.30 5.58
CA VAL A 406 -20.29 -0.76 6.22
C VAL A 406 -18.83 -0.35 6.36
N TYR A 407 -18.21 -0.79 7.45
CA TYR A 407 -16.76 -0.81 7.59
C TYR A 407 -16.28 -2.25 7.75
N VAL A 408 -15.25 -2.61 7.00
CA VAL A 408 -14.54 -3.89 7.09
C VAL A 408 -13.06 -3.61 7.15
N ALA A 409 -12.35 -4.31 8.02
CA ALA A 409 -10.90 -4.22 8.14
C ALA A 409 -10.27 -5.61 8.12
N ILE A 410 -9.07 -5.71 7.56
CA ILE A 410 -8.24 -6.92 7.55
C ILE A 410 -6.77 -6.55 7.82
N GLU A 411 -5.96 -7.52 8.19
CA GLU A 411 -4.53 -7.36 8.39
C GLU A 411 -3.76 -7.52 7.06
N SER A 412 -3.28 -6.41 6.49
CA SER A 412 -2.35 -6.44 5.36
C SER A 412 -0.89 -6.61 5.85
N PRO A 413 0.09 -6.86 4.97
CA PRO A 413 1.51 -6.93 5.37
C PRO A 413 2.03 -5.66 6.07
N ARG A 414 1.40 -4.51 5.86
CA ARG A 414 1.76 -3.20 6.44
C ARG A 414 0.97 -2.84 7.67
N GLY A 415 -0.10 -3.59 7.95
CA GLY A 415 -1.00 -3.36 9.06
C GLY A 415 -2.46 -3.39 8.65
N GLU A 416 -3.32 -2.80 9.44
CA GLU A 416 -4.76 -2.75 9.19
C GLU A 416 -5.08 -1.96 7.93
N VAL A 417 -5.65 -2.62 6.93
CA VAL A 417 -6.33 -2.00 5.80
C VAL A 417 -7.84 -2.10 6.00
N GLY A 418 -8.54 -0.96 5.92
CA GLY A 418 -9.98 -0.90 6.10
C GLY A 418 -10.68 -0.27 4.90
N CYS A 419 -11.88 -0.77 4.59
CA CYS A 419 -12.77 -0.22 3.58
C CYS A 419 -14.08 0.25 4.23
N TYR A 420 -14.32 1.55 4.17
CA TYR A 420 -15.63 2.13 4.48
C TYR A 420 -16.38 2.36 3.19
N LEU A 421 -17.53 1.72 3.06
CA LEU A 421 -18.32 1.67 1.85
C LEU A 421 -19.75 2.11 2.12
N VAL A 422 -20.26 3.05 1.32
CA VAL A 422 -21.64 3.53 1.37
C VAL A 422 -22.30 3.25 0.02
N SER A 423 -23.46 2.63 0.04
CA SER A 423 -24.31 2.39 -1.12
C SER A 423 -25.64 3.15 -0.97
N ASP A 424 -26.15 3.69 -2.05
CA ASP A 424 -27.49 4.32 -2.16
C ASP A 424 -28.55 3.38 -2.76
N GLY A 425 -28.20 2.12 -3.05
CA GLY A 425 -29.05 1.12 -3.71
C GLY A 425 -28.74 0.97 -5.20
N GLY A 426 -27.77 1.70 -5.73
CA GLY A 426 -27.32 1.64 -7.11
C GLY A 426 -26.31 0.53 -7.42
N SER A 427 -25.77 0.58 -8.64
CA SER A 427 -24.69 -0.32 -9.08
C SER A 427 -23.28 0.26 -8.89
N LYS A 428 -23.18 1.47 -8.33
CA LYS A 428 -21.95 2.20 -8.01
C LYS A 428 -21.93 2.56 -6.54
N PRO A 429 -20.75 2.63 -5.89
CA PRO A 429 -20.64 3.18 -4.56
C PRO A 429 -21.06 4.66 -4.53
N TYR A 430 -21.83 5.06 -3.52
CA TYR A 430 -22.05 6.47 -3.22
C TYR A 430 -20.78 7.11 -2.63
N ARG A 431 -20.09 6.37 -1.75
CA ARG A 431 -18.80 6.75 -1.19
C ARG A 431 -17.96 5.51 -0.89
N MET A 432 -16.69 5.58 -1.22
CA MET A 432 -15.70 4.60 -0.80
C MET A 432 -14.50 5.32 -0.19
N HIS A 433 -14.08 4.89 1.00
CA HIS A 433 -12.91 5.41 1.68
C HIS A 433 -12.07 4.26 2.24
N PHE A 434 -10.74 4.37 2.08
CA PHE A 434 -9.80 3.38 2.60
C PHE A 434 -9.00 3.94 3.76
N ARG A 435 -8.96 3.17 4.86
CA ARG A 435 -7.93 3.30 5.86
C ARG A 435 -6.68 2.59 5.33
N ALA A 436 -5.68 3.35 4.94
CA ALA A 436 -4.44 2.86 4.37
C ALA A 436 -3.35 2.81 5.44
N PRO A 437 -2.79 1.63 5.77
CA PRO A 437 -1.81 1.53 6.85
C PRO A 437 -0.56 2.36 6.59
N SER A 438 -0.05 2.42 5.36
CA SER A 438 1.14 3.21 5.02
C SER A 438 0.97 4.70 5.29
N PHE A 439 -0.26 5.24 5.11
CA PHE A 439 -0.55 6.64 5.40
C PHE A 439 -0.36 6.98 6.88
N TYR A 440 -0.90 6.16 7.78
CA TYR A 440 -0.76 6.35 9.22
C TYR A 440 0.67 6.05 9.68
N ASN A 441 1.29 5.01 9.14
CA ASN A 441 2.65 4.62 9.49
C ASN A 441 3.69 5.68 9.10
N LEU A 442 3.48 6.40 8.00
CA LEU A 442 4.37 7.47 7.56
C LEU A 442 4.46 8.64 8.56
N GLN A 443 3.41 8.85 9.36
CA GLN A 443 3.39 9.88 10.41
C GLN A 443 4.41 9.63 11.53
N THR A 444 4.95 8.42 11.63
CA THR A 444 5.96 8.09 12.65
C THR A 444 7.34 8.65 12.33
N LEU A 445 7.62 9.00 11.07
CA LEU A 445 8.94 9.49 10.65
C LEU A 445 9.44 10.70 11.44
N PRO A 446 8.63 11.76 11.67
CA PRO A 446 9.07 12.89 12.49
C PRO A 446 9.52 12.50 13.90
N VAL A 447 8.82 11.52 14.50
CA VAL A 447 9.17 11.03 15.86
C VAL A 447 10.41 10.18 15.83
N MET A 448 10.52 9.26 14.87
CA MET A 448 11.65 8.32 14.75
C MET A 448 12.97 9.01 14.39
N MET A 449 12.92 10.12 13.67
CA MET A 449 14.11 10.80 13.15
C MET A 449 14.60 11.93 14.06
N HIS A 450 13.76 12.44 14.95
CA HIS A 450 14.10 13.57 15.81
C HIS A 450 15.30 13.25 16.71
N GLY A 451 16.31 14.14 16.72
CA GLY A 451 17.53 13.98 17.49
C GLY A 451 18.52 12.93 16.95
N GLY A 452 18.15 12.21 15.89
CA GLY A 452 19.01 11.25 15.20
C GLY A 452 19.90 11.90 14.15
N LEU A 453 20.76 11.11 13.51
CA LEU A 453 21.63 11.57 12.44
C LEU A 453 20.89 11.51 11.08
N ILE A 454 21.24 12.40 10.16
CA ILE A 454 20.71 12.37 8.78
C ILE A 454 21.00 11.02 8.10
N ALA A 455 22.11 10.37 8.43
CA ALA A 455 22.43 9.03 7.95
C ALA A 455 21.42 7.97 8.40
N ASP A 456 20.80 8.13 9.56
CA ASP A 456 19.80 7.20 10.11
C ASP A 456 18.39 7.45 9.54
N ALA A 457 18.16 8.62 8.92
CA ALA A 457 16.90 8.94 8.25
C ALA A 457 16.51 7.88 7.20
N ILE A 458 17.49 7.41 6.43
CA ILE A 458 17.27 6.37 5.41
C ILE A 458 16.82 5.06 6.07
N ALA A 459 17.46 4.66 7.18
CA ALA A 459 17.07 3.47 7.92
C ALA A 459 15.65 3.59 8.50
N CYS A 460 15.28 4.77 9.02
CA CYS A 460 13.92 5.06 9.49
C CYS A 460 12.90 4.94 8.37
N ILE A 461 13.10 5.61 7.22
CA ILE A 461 12.19 5.57 6.08
C ILE A 461 12.00 4.13 5.59
N SER A 462 13.11 3.45 5.33
CA SER A 462 13.11 2.06 4.84
C SER A 462 12.36 1.12 5.79
N SER A 463 12.54 1.28 7.12
CA SER A 463 11.92 0.41 8.13
C SER A 463 10.39 0.55 8.21
N VAL A 464 9.83 1.68 7.79
CA VAL A 464 8.37 1.90 7.73
C VAL A 464 7.73 1.10 6.60
N ASP A 465 8.49 0.75 5.57
CA ASP A 465 7.99 0.07 4.36
C ASP A 465 6.82 0.82 3.69
N PRO A 466 6.99 2.11 3.37
CA PRO A 466 5.89 2.89 2.82
C PRO A 466 5.61 2.51 1.36
N VAL A 467 4.36 2.23 1.04
CA VAL A 467 3.88 2.13 -0.35
C VAL A 467 3.12 3.38 -0.70
N LEU A 468 3.68 4.19 -1.60
CA LEU A 468 3.14 5.53 -1.87
C LEU A 468 1.79 5.50 -2.58
N GLY A 469 1.46 4.42 -3.31
CA GLY A 469 0.12 4.21 -3.83
C GLY A 469 -0.94 4.04 -2.73
N ASP A 470 -0.57 3.42 -1.60
CA ASP A 470 -1.41 3.29 -0.41
C ASP A 470 -1.48 4.61 0.39
N VAL A 471 -0.39 5.38 0.42
CA VAL A 471 -0.35 6.68 1.08
C VAL A 471 -1.21 7.70 0.35
N ASP A 472 -1.07 7.82 -0.95
CA ASP A 472 -1.67 8.89 -1.76
C ASP A 472 -3.08 8.56 -2.29
N ARG A 473 -3.44 7.29 -2.45
CA ARG A 473 -4.75 6.73 -2.90
C ARG A 473 -5.37 7.36 -4.13
#